data_fa29d8c30eb8cf2c11b5e3f4344a7d2f
#
_entry.id   fa29d8c30eb8cf2c11b5e3f4344a7d2f
#
_cell.length_a   1.000
_cell.length_b   1.000
_cell.length_c   1.000
_cell.angle_alpha   90.00
_cell.angle_beta   90.00
_cell.angle_gamma   90.00
#
_symmetry.space_group_name_H-M   'P 1'
#
loop_
_entity.id
_entity.type
_entity.pdbx_description
1 polymer ?
#
loop_
_entity_poly.entity_id
_entity_poly.type
_entity_poly.pdbx_seq_one_letter_code
_entity_poly.pdbx_strand_id
1 'polypeptide(L)'
;MASTKRRIAQIALGAGLFVAGIAAGSLHARSVAGQNRFGQPKTVLHVVIYKFKDATSNNDRENVINGIREMAGKIPGIKNIWIKTERNQIKDFSGVYAIEFTSAEAAADYSESPFHEAWSKKWQELRENSLSFQISNP
;
A
#
# COMPACT_ATOMS: atom_id res chain seq x y z
N MET A 1 64.19 -22.18 3.92
CA MET A 1 63.66 -21.11 3.03
C MET A 1 62.25 -21.40 2.45
N ALA A 2 61.79 -22.62 2.30
CA ALA A 2 60.45 -22.95 1.78
C ALA A 2 59.27 -22.56 2.70
N SER A 3 59.46 -22.59 4.02
CA SER A 3 58.40 -22.28 5.03
C SER A 3 57.90 -20.83 4.99
N THR A 4 58.81 -19.87 4.82
CA THR A 4 58.48 -18.43 4.83
C THR A 4 57.65 -17.99 3.62
N LYS A 5 58.00 -18.50 2.44
CA LYS A 5 57.24 -18.22 1.18
C LYS A 5 55.83 -18.76 1.23
N ARG A 6 55.61 -19.94 1.83
CA ARG A 6 54.28 -20.55 2.00
C ARG A 6 53.39 -19.78 2.94
N ARG A 7 53.93 -19.22 4.05
CA ARG A 7 53.17 -18.37 5.00
C ARG A 7 52.78 -17.03 4.37
N ILE A 8 53.66 -16.41 3.58
CA ILE A 8 53.35 -15.13 2.91
C ILE A 8 52.22 -15.36 1.86
N ALA A 9 52.26 -16.45 1.10
CA ALA A 9 51.21 -16.78 0.13
C ALA A 9 49.83 -17.00 0.81
N GLN A 10 49.80 -17.65 1.98
CA GLN A 10 48.54 -17.87 2.72
C GLN A 10 47.97 -16.58 3.30
N ILE A 11 48.80 -15.66 3.75
CA ILE A 11 48.36 -14.33 4.26
C ILE A 11 47.83 -13.50 3.09
N ALA A 12 48.50 -13.49 1.95
CA ALA A 12 48.03 -12.75 0.77
C ALA A 12 46.70 -13.29 0.21
N LEU A 13 46.51 -14.63 0.23
CA LEU A 13 45.25 -15.23 -0.18
C LEU A 13 44.10 -14.87 0.79
N GLY A 14 44.36 -14.92 2.08
CA GLY A 14 43.36 -14.54 3.10
C GLY A 14 42.96 -13.08 3.02
N ALA A 15 43.89 -12.16 2.81
CA ALA A 15 43.62 -10.74 2.65
C ALA A 15 42.80 -10.47 1.35
N GLY A 16 43.14 -11.15 0.25
CA GLY A 16 42.41 -11.02 -1.01
C GLY A 16 40.96 -11.47 -0.91
N LEU A 17 40.68 -12.59 -0.24
CA LEU A 17 39.33 -13.09 -0.01
C LEU A 17 38.51 -12.18 0.90
N PHE A 18 39.14 -11.59 1.92
CA PHE A 18 38.46 -10.66 2.82
C PHE A 18 38.06 -9.36 2.10
N VAL A 19 38.94 -8.77 1.30
CA VAL A 19 38.64 -7.57 0.51
C VAL A 19 37.56 -7.84 -0.54
N ALA A 20 37.62 -9.01 -1.21
CA ALA A 20 36.58 -9.41 -2.16
C ALA A 20 35.22 -9.60 -1.48
N GLY A 21 35.19 -10.17 -0.27
CA GLY A 21 33.96 -10.32 0.53
C GLY A 21 33.33 -8.98 0.92
N ILE A 22 34.13 -8.00 1.33
CA ILE A 22 33.66 -6.65 1.67
C ILE A 22 33.10 -5.96 0.43
N ALA A 23 33.79 -6.04 -0.71
CA ALA A 23 33.34 -5.42 -1.96
C ALA A 23 32.00 -6.04 -2.46
N ALA A 24 31.89 -7.36 -2.43
CA ALA A 24 30.67 -8.06 -2.82
C ALA A 24 29.50 -7.72 -1.86
N GLY A 25 29.75 -7.70 -0.57
CA GLY A 25 28.76 -7.31 0.45
C GLY A 25 28.28 -5.86 0.29
N SER A 26 29.19 -4.93 0.00
CA SER A 26 28.86 -3.53 -0.23
C SER A 26 28.05 -3.32 -1.51
N LEU A 27 28.34 -4.05 -2.57
CA LEU A 27 27.58 -4.00 -3.83
C LEU A 27 26.17 -4.57 -3.63
N HIS A 28 26.04 -5.67 -2.91
CA HIS A 28 24.74 -6.24 -2.59
C HIS A 28 23.89 -5.32 -1.71
N ALA A 29 24.46 -4.75 -0.68
CA ALA A 29 23.77 -3.77 0.18
C ALA A 29 23.32 -2.54 -0.60
N ARG A 30 24.13 -2.03 -1.54
CA ARG A 30 23.74 -0.91 -2.43
C ARG A 30 22.61 -1.29 -3.38
N SER A 31 22.61 -2.50 -3.92
CA SER A 31 21.53 -2.96 -4.80
C SER A 31 20.20 -3.09 -4.06
N VAL A 32 20.22 -3.60 -2.83
CA VAL A 32 19.02 -3.71 -1.98
C VAL A 32 18.50 -2.32 -1.59
N ALA A 33 19.38 -1.41 -1.18
CA ALA A 33 18.99 -0.02 -0.89
C ALA A 33 18.43 0.71 -2.12
N GLY A 34 18.94 0.40 -3.32
CA GLY A 34 18.43 0.96 -4.58
C GLY A 34 17.03 0.43 -4.95
N GLN A 35 16.65 -0.75 -4.49
CA GLN A 35 15.34 -1.35 -4.75
C GLN A 35 14.24 -0.79 -3.83
N ASN A 36 14.60 -0.27 -2.67
CA ASN A 36 13.66 0.31 -1.69
C ASN A 36 13.51 1.83 -1.88
N ARG A 37 13.35 2.29 -3.11
CA ARG A 37 13.01 3.69 -3.38
C ARG A 37 11.52 3.88 -3.23
N PHE A 38 11.14 4.69 -2.25
CA PHE A 38 9.75 5.10 -2.05
C PHE A 38 9.48 6.35 -2.90
N GLY A 39 8.50 6.27 -3.80
CA GLY A 39 7.94 7.44 -4.44
C GLY A 39 7.12 8.25 -3.43
N GLN A 40 7.05 9.54 -3.65
CA GLN A 40 6.14 10.44 -2.94
C GLN A 40 5.12 11.00 -3.94
N PRO A 41 4.11 10.21 -4.33
CA PRO A 41 3.11 10.68 -5.28
C PRO A 41 2.35 11.87 -4.67
N LYS A 42 2.14 12.90 -5.47
CA LYS A 42 1.31 14.06 -5.10
C LYS A 42 -0.16 13.78 -5.39
N THR A 43 -0.65 12.74 -4.75
CA THR A 43 -2.03 12.28 -4.88
C THR A 43 -2.69 12.30 -3.51
N VAL A 44 -4.01 12.23 -3.46
CA VAL A 44 -4.76 12.11 -2.22
C VAL A 44 -5.24 10.69 -2.07
N LEU A 45 -4.96 10.07 -0.94
CA LEU A 45 -5.44 8.76 -0.58
C LEU A 45 -6.57 8.89 0.46
N HIS A 46 -7.78 8.51 0.07
CA HIS A 46 -8.94 8.40 0.96
C HIS A 46 -9.01 6.97 1.50
N VAL A 47 -8.79 6.81 2.80
CA VAL A 47 -8.79 5.51 3.50
C VAL A 47 -10.01 5.44 4.39
N VAL A 48 -10.77 4.34 4.30
CA VAL A 48 -11.97 4.11 5.12
C VAL A 48 -11.87 2.76 5.80
N ILE A 49 -11.87 2.77 7.13
CA ILE A 49 -12.00 1.59 7.98
C ILE A 49 -13.48 1.47 8.34
N TYR A 50 -14.07 0.28 8.23
CA TYR A 50 -15.51 0.12 8.38
C TYR A 50 -15.92 -1.14 9.14
N LYS A 51 -17.12 -1.06 9.74
CA LYS A 51 -17.85 -2.17 10.34
C LYS A 51 -19.22 -2.27 9.70
N PHE A 52 -19.57 -3.44 9.19
CA PHE A 52 -20.94 -3.73 8.78
C PHE A 52 -21.83 -4.04 9.99
N LYS A 53 -23.12 -3.78 9.86
CA LYS A 53 -24.13 -4.29 10.79
C LYS A 53 -24.13 -5.82 10.75
N ASP A 54 -24.35 -6.46 11.88
CA ASP A 54 -24.34 -7.92 11.98
C ASP A 54 -25.36 -8.58 11.04
N ALA A 55 -26.52 -7.96 10.85
CA ALA A 55 -27.56 -8.41 9.95
C ALA A 55 -27.26 -8.27 8.44
N THR A 56 -26.14 -7.60 8.07
CA THR A 56 -25.79 -7.40 6.66
C THR A 56 -25.37 -8.71 6.03
N SER A 57 -26.07 -9.15 4.99
CA SER A 57 -25.76 -10.37 4.26
C SER A 57 -24.40 -10.29 3.55
N ASN A 58 -23.77 -11.44 3.29
CA ASN A 58 -22.51 -11.47 2.53
C ASN A 58 -22.65 -10.89 1.13
N ASN A 59 -23.79 -11.15 0.47
CA ASN A 59 -24.07 -10.61 -0.86
C ASN A 59 -24.16 -9.08 -0.84
N ASP A 60 -24.81 -8.47 0.16
CA ASP A 60 -24.89 -7.02 0.28
C ASP A 60 -23.52 -6.41 0.58
N ARG A 61 -22.71 -7.06 1.41
CA ARG A 61 -21.32 -6.65 1.69
C ARG A 61 -20.49 -6.64 0.42
N GLU A 62 -20.54 -7.71 -0.36
CA GLU A 62 -19.82 -7.80 -1.63
C GLU A 62 -20.31 -6.76 -2.64
N ASN A 63 -21.61 -6.61 -2.78
CA ASN A 63 -22.23 -5.67 -3.74
C ASN A 63 -21.84 -4.22 -3.43
N VAL A 64 -21.89 -3.80 -2.16
CA VAL A 64 -21.54 -2.41 -1.81
C VAL A 64 -20.03 -2.14 -1.98
N ILE A 65 -19.17 -3.10 -1.69
CA ILE A 65 -17.73 -2.97 -1.94
C ILE A 65 -17.41 -2.98 -3.44
N ASN A 66 -18.08 -3.83 -4.22
CA ASN A 66 -17.93 -3.81 -5.67
C ASN A 66 -18.46 -2.50 -6.31
N GLY A 67 -19.44 -1.84 -5.69
CA GLY A 67 -19.88 -0.50 -6.09
C GLY A 67 -18.76 0.55 -6.13
N ILE A 68 -17.69 0.38 -5.35
CA ILE A 68 -16.49 1.24 -5.42
C ILE A 68 -15.81 1.10 -6.80
N ARG A 69 -15.78 -0.10 -7.39
CA ARG A 69 -15.25 -0.32 -8.75
C ARG A 69 -16.07 0.39 -9.80
N GLU A 70 -17.39 0.36 -9.64
CA GLU A 70 -18.31 1.04 -10.56
C GLU A 70 -18.12 2.56 -10.49
N MET A 71 -17.98 3.11 -9.28
CA MET A 71 -17.66 4.54 -9.11
C MET A 71 -16.34 4.91 -9.76
N ALA A 72 -15.30 4.09 -9.59
CA ALA A 72 -13.98 4.33 -10.19
C ALA A 72 -14.03 4.40 -11.73
N GLY A 73 -14.95 3.67 -12.34
CA GLY A 73 -15.17 3.74 -13.79
C GLY A 73 -16.00 4.94 -14.28
N LYS A 74 -16.67 5.67 -13.36
CA LYS A 74 -17.63 6.72 -13.69
C LYS A 74 -17.22 8.11 -13.19
N ILE A 75 -16.43 8.18 -12.13
CA ILE A 75 -16.03 9.44 -11.49
C ILE A 75 -14.61 9.80 -11.94
N PRO A 76 -14.43 10.90 -12.68
CA PRO A 76 -13.11 11.38 -13.07
C PRO A 76 -12.21 11.65 -11.84
N GLY A 77 -10.91 11.53 -12.03
CA GLY A 77 -9.95 11.81 -10.98
C GLY A 77 -9.67 10.67 -10.00
N ILE A 78 -10.46 9.59 -10.01
CA ILE A 78 -10.08 8.35 -9.31
C ILE A 78 -8.96 7.69 -10.12
N LYS A 79 -7.80 7.53 -9.48
CA LYS A 79 -6.59 6.97 -10.09
C LYS A 79 -6.44 5.48 -9.80
N ASN A 80 -6.75 5.06 -8.57
CA ASN A 80 -6.64 3.68 -8.14
C ASN A 80 -7.59 3.37 -6.98
N ILE A 81 -7.88 2.08 -6.75
CA ILE A 81 -8.69 1.60 -5.63
C ILE A 81 -8.07 0.35 -5.01
N TRP A 82 -8.20 0.22 -3.69
CA TRP A 82 -7.89 -0.97 -2.91
C TRP A 82 -9.12 -1.35 -2.12
N ILE A 83 -9.75 -2.47 -2.44
CA ILE A 83 -11.04 -2.88 -1.87
C ILE A 83 -11.02 -4.25 -1.21
N LYS A 84 -9.87 -4.93 -1.18
CA LYS A 84 -9.72 -6.20 -0.51
C LYS A 84 -8.85 -6.06 0.72
N THR A 85 -9.40 -6.34 1.89
CA THR A 85 -8.66 -6.41 3.13
C THR A 85 -7.95 -7.76 3.22
N GLU A 86 -6.63 -7.79 3.05
CA GLU A 86 -5.83 -9.03 3.12
C GLU A 86 -5.67 -9.52 4.56
N ARG A 87 -5.51 -8.59 5.51
CA ARG A 87 -5.35 -8.90 6.92
C ARG A 87 -5.98 -7.83 7.78
N ASN A 88 -6.88 -8.24 8.65
CA ASN A 88 -7.51 -7.37 9.65
C ASN A 88 -6.95 -7.69 11.05
N GLN A 89 -6.33 -6.71 11.70
CA GLN A 89 -5.83 -6.81 13.08
C GLN A 89 -6.74 -6.10 14.08
N ILE A 90 -7.75 -5.37 13.60
CA ILE A 90 -8.69 -4.60 14.42
C ILE A 90 -9.99 -5.39 14.50
N LYS A 91 -10.18 -6.12 15.60
CA LYS A 91 -11.29 -7.08 15.76
C LYS A 91 -12.68 -6.49 15.58
N ASP A 92 -12.86 -5.20 15.91
CA ASP A 92 -14.16 -4.52 15.88
C ASP A 92 -14.53 -3.94 14.51
N PHE A 93 -13.70 -4.15 13.49
CA PHE A 93 -13.96 -3.68 12.13
C PHE A 93 -14.00 -4.83 11.12
N SER A 94 -14.83 -4.67 10.10
CA SER A 94 -15.02 -5.66 9.03
C SER A 94 -13.90 -5.61 7.99
N GLY A 95 -13.35 -4.42 7.74
CA GLY A 95 -12.30 -4.24 6.75
C GLY A 95 -11.89 -2.79 6.53
N VAL A 96 -11.10 -2.61 5.48
CA VAL A 96 -10.61 -1.31 5.01
C VAL A 96 -10.65 -1.27 3.48
N TYR A 97 -10.99 -0.12 2.94
CA TYR A 97 -10.76 0.19 1.53
C TYR A 97 -10.04 1.52 1.38
N ALA A 98 -9.44 1.74 0.23
CA ALA A 98 -8.82 3.01 -0.10
C ALA A 98 -9.09 3.41 -1.55
N ILE A 99 -9.19 4.73 -1.79
CA ILE A 99 -9.36 5.34 -3.11
C ILE A 99 -8.26 6.39 -3.27
N GLU A 100 -7.49 6.31 -4.35
CA GLU A 100 -6.48 7.31 -4.70
C GLU A 100 -7.05 8.26 -5.73
N PHE A 101 -6.96 9.56 -5.44
CA PHE A 101 -7.35 10.64 -6.33
C PHE A 101 -6.11 11.33 -6.91
N THR A 102 -6.24 11.83 -8.13
CA THR A 102 -5.17 12.57 -8.81
C THR A 102 -4.80 13.88 -8.11
N SER A 103 -5.74 14.48 -7.38
CA SER A 103 -5.55 15.75 -6.64
C SER A 103 -6.57 15.90 -5.51
N ALA A 104 -6.42 16.96 -4.71
CA ALA A 104 -7.38 17.33 -3.66
C ALA A 104 -8.73 17.78 -4.26
N GLU A 105 -8.71 18.47 -5.39
CA GLU A 105 -9.90 18.88 -6.13
C GLU A 105 -10.68 17.66 -6.61
N ALA A 106 -9.99 16.66 -7.18
CA ALA A 106 -10.65 15.41 -7.60
C ALA A 106 -11.27 14.65 -6.43
N ALA A 107 -10.68 14.72 -5.23
CA ALA A 107 -11.26 14.15 -4.02
C ALA A 107 -12.50 14.92 -3.53
N ALA A 108 -12.53 16.25 -3.73
CA ALA A 108 -13.70 17.07 -3.45
C ALA A 108 -14.84 16.77 -4.46
N ASP A 109 -14.55 16.77 -5.75
CA ASP A 109 -15.52 16.47 -6.83
C ASP A 109 -16.13 15.07 -6.66
N TYR A 110 -15.35 14.10 -6.19
CA TYR A 110 -15.86 12.77 -5.85
C TYR A 110 -16.97 12.83 -4.81
N SER A 111 -16.82 13.62 -3.73
CA SER A 111 -17.80 13.70 -2.66
C SER A 111 -19.12 14.31 -3.13
N GLU A 112 -19.11 15.17 -4.15
CA GLU A 112 -20.28 15.84 -4.74
C GLU A 112 -20.87 15.04 -5.92
N SER A 113 -20.23 13.97 -6.35
CA SER A 113 -20.68 13.18 -7.49
C SER A 113 -22.01 12.47 -7.22
N PRO A 114 -22.99 12.52 -8.13
CA PRO A 114 -24.26 11.77 -8.00
C PRO A 114 -24.03 10.24 -7.89
N PHE A 115 -22.98 9.71 -8.48
CA PHE A 115 -22.63 8.29 -8.34
C PHE A 115 -22.16 7.95 -6.93
N HIS A 116 -21.35 8.83 -6.32
CA HIS A 116 -20.95 8.69 -4.92
C HIS A 116 -22.16 8.82 -4.00
N GLU A 117 -23.04 9.79 -4.22
CA GLU A 117 -24.26 9.98 -3.42
C GLU A 117 -25.14 8.72 -3.44
N ALA A 118 -25.42 8.18 -4.64
CA ALA A 118 -26.24 6.98 -4.79
C ALA A 118 -25.63 5.76 -4.09
N TRP A 119 -24.30 5.57 -4.22
CA TRP A 119 -23.56 4.51 -3.53
C TRP A 119 -23.57 4.75 -2.01
N SER A 120 -23.32 5.97 -1.56
CA SER A 120 -23.23 6.35 -0.16
C SER A 120 -24.53 6.06 0.61
N LYS A 121 -25.70 6.25 -0.01
CA LYS A 121 -27.00 5.88 0.58
C LYS A 121 -27.03 4.39 0.97
N LYS A 122 -26.69 3.51 0.04
CA LYS A 122 -26.60 2.06 0.30
C LYS A 122 -25.56 1.73 1.35
N TRP A 123 -24.40 2.38 1.26
CA TRP A 123 -23.32 2.23 2.22
C TRP A 123 -23.76 2.54 3.65
N GLN A 124 -24.48 3.65 3.85
CA GLN A 124 -24.98 4.08 5.16
C GLN A 124 -26.01 3.13 5.76
N GLU A 125 -26.81 2.47 4.92
CA GLU A 125 -27.80 1.49 5.37
C GLU A 125 -27.12 0.22 5.93
N LEU A 126 -25.99 -0.20 5.34
CA LEU A 126 -25.32 -1.47 5.64
C LEU A 126 -24.24 -1.34 6.71
N ARG A 127 -23.59 -0.18 6.83
CA ARG A 127 -22.52 0.03 7.81
C ARG A 127 -23.09 0.36 9.19
N GLU A 128 -22.46 -0.19 10.23
CA GLU A 128 -22.66 0.20 11.62
C GLU A 128 -21.82 1.44 11.95
N ASN A 129 -20.52 1.37 11.58
CA ASN A 129 -19.55 2.43 11.85
C ASN A 129 -18.52 2.54 10.73
N SER A 130 -17.91 3.71 10.57
CA SER A 130 -16.73 3.90 9.74
C SER A 130 -15.90 5.08 10.19
N LEU A 131 -14.59 4.97 10.00
CA LEU A 131 -13.60 6.03 10.19
C LEU A 131 -12.95 6.29 8.84
N SER A 132 -12.87 7.55 8.44
CA SER A 132 -12.27 7.93 7.16
C SER A 132 -11.19 8.99 7.33
N PHE A 133 -10.15 8.87 6.50
CA PHE A 133 -9.02 9.77 6.48
C PHE A 133 -8.69 10.13 5.02
N GLN A 134 -8.23 11.36 4.81
CA GLN A 134 -7.56 11.75 3.57
C GLN A 134 -6.13 12.11 3.90
N ILE A 135 -5.18 11.50 3.22
CA ILE A 135 -3.74 11.71 3.40
C ILE A 135 -3.08 12.01 2.06
N SER A 136 -2.05 12.83 2.09
CA SER A 136 -1.20 13.14 0.95
C SER A 136 0.24 13.25 1.39
N ASN A 137 1.17 13.25 0.43
CA ASN A 137 2.57 13.63 0.70
C ASN A 137 2.71 15.15 0.65
N PRO A 138 3.64 15.73 1.44
CA PRO A 138 3.95 17.15 1.45
C PRO A 138 4.54 17.65 0.12
#